data_f8b256a008e7abfb60aff4eaaba5166c
#
_entry.id   f8b256a008e7abfb60aff4eaaba5166c
#
_cell.length_a   1.000
_cell.length_b   1.000
_cell.length_c   1.000
_cell.angle_alpha   90.00
_cell.angle_beta   90.00
_cell.angle_gamma   90.00
#
_symmetry.space_group_name_H-M   'P 1'
#
loop_
_entity.id
_entity.type
_entity.pdbx_description
1 polymer ?
#
loop_
_entity_poly.entity_id
_entity_poly.type
_entity_poly.pdbx_seq_one_letter_code
_entity_poly.pdbx_strand_id
1 'polypeptide(L)'
;MEVDDQVVRILLSNELARRLDGTGVTANSLHPGVVRSNFGAEDQARWFAVISRVLLPLLKTPAQGARTSIYLASSPDMEGVTGRFFANRKSKRPNKIAFDTEMTAKLWNVSAALVGVTPVIPVTKPGGLT
;
A
#
# COMPACT_ATOMS: atom_id res chain seq x y z
N MET A 1 -17.86 -11.15 5.83
CA MET A 1 -17.39 -9.75 5.63
C MET A 1 -16.12 -9.86 4.81
N GLU A 2 -16.22 -9.56 3.54
CA GLU A 2 -15.07 -9.55 2.63
C GLU A 2 -14.25 -8.31 2.97
N VAL A 3 -13.08 -8.51 3.51
CA VAL A 3 -12.16 -7.39 3.79
C VAL A 3 -11.47 -7.08 2.48
N ASP A 4 -11.65 -5.86 1.99
CA ASP A 4 -10.97 -5.37 0.80
C ASP A 4 -9.44 -5.48 0.99
N ASP A 5 -8.77 -6.23 0.12
CA ASP A 5 -7.31 -6.41 0.12
C ASP A 5 -6.55 -5.08 0.21
N GLN A 6 -7.13 -4.02 -0.32
CA GLN A 6 -6.56 -2.68 -0.25
C GLN A 6 -6.55 -2.17 1.20
N VAL A 7 -7.60 -2.41 1.97
CA VAL A 7 -7.67 -2.02 3.38
C VAL A 7 -6.60 -2.76 4.19
N VAL A 8 -6.43 -4.07 3.96
CA VAL A 8 -5.39 -4.87 4.62
C VAL A 8 -3.99 -4.29 4.35
N ARG A 9 -3.68 -3.95 3.11
CA ARG A 9 -2.38 -3.35 2.75
C ARG A 9 -2.15 -1.99 3.40
N ILE A 10 -3.20 -1.17 3.51
CA ILE A 10 -3.11 0.13 4.19
C ILE A 10 -2.86 -0.07 5.69
N LEU A 11 -3.58 -0.99 6.35
CA LEU A 11 -3.38 -1.32 7.76
C LEU A 11 -1.95 -1.77 8.03
N LEU A 12 -1.43 -2.73 7.25
CA LEU A 12 -0.06 -3.23 7.41
C LEU A 12 0.98 -2.14 7.15
N SER A 13 0.77 -1.29 6.15
CA SER A 13 1.66 -0.17 5.86
C SER A 13 1.66 0.88 6.98
N ASN A 14 0.51 1.18 7.57
CA ASN A 14 0.40 2.11 8.69
C ASN A 14 1.09 1.56 9.95
N GLU A 15 0.95 0.28 10.23
CA GLU A 15 1.65 -0.36 11.37
C GLU A 15 3.16 -0.38 11.15
N LEU A 16 3.60 -0.67 9.93
CA LEU A 16 5.02 -0.62 9.58
C LEU A 16 5.59 0.80 9.76
N ALA A 17 4.87 1.82 9.28
CA ALA A 17 5.25 3.21 9.46
C ALA A 17 5.41 3.57 10.95
N ARG A 18 4.47 3.13 11.79
CA ARG A 18 4.51 3.36 13.24
C ARG A 18 5.71 2.65 13.90
N ARG A 19 6.02 1.43 13.47
CA ARG A 19 7.15 0.64 14.01
C ARG A 19 8.50 1.19 13.60
N LEU A 20 8.57 1.82 12.45
CA LEU A 20 9.79 2.43 11.91
C LEU A 20 9.98 3.89 12.33
N ASP A 21 9.13 4.41 13.20
CA ASP A 21 9.25 5.78 13.69
C ASP A 21 10.63 6.02 14.34
N GLY A 22 11.27 7.12 13.98
CA GLY A 22 12.61 7.49 14.44
C GLY A 22 13.78 6.76 13.76
N THR A 23 13.54 5.83 12.84
CA THR A 23 14.61 5.11 12.10
C THR A 23 15.07 5.83 10.84
N GLY A 24 14.32 6.82 10.37
CA GLY A 24 14.53 7.47 9.06
C GLY A 24 13.97 6.67 7.89
N VAL A 25 13.39 5.48 8.11
CA VAL A 25 12.72 4.69 7.09
C VAL A 25 11.24 5.05 7.03
N THR A 26 10.71 5.25 5.82
CA THR A 26 9.30 5.58 5.60
C THR A 26 8.55 4.40 4.97
N ALA A 27 7.29 4.25 5.32
CA ALA A 27 6.40 3.26 4.75
C ALA A 27 5.08 3.92 4.31
N ASN A 28 4.75 3.80 3.04
CA ASN A 28 3.54 4.35 2.45
C ASN A 28 2.86 3.29 1.59
N SER A 29 1.56 3.42 1.42
CA SER A 29 0.77 2.57 0.54
C SER A 29 0.23 3.35 -0.65
N LEU A 30 -0.01 2.65 -1.76
CA LEU A 30 -0.55 3.28 -2.96
C LEU A 30 -1.56 2.38 -3.66
N HIS A 31 -2.43 3.01 -4.44
CA HIS A 31 -3.29 2.36 -5.42
C HIS A 31 -2.88 2.80 -6.84
N PRO A 32 -2.44 1.87 -7.70
CA PRO A 32 -1.99 2.21 -9.05
C PRO A 32 -3.13 2.63 -10.00
N GLY A 33 -4.37 2.34 -9.60
CA GLY A 33 -5.53 2.41 -10.48
C GLY A 33 -5.67 1.15 -11.34
N VAL A 34 -6.65 1.13 -12.22
CA VAL A 34 -6.85 0.01 -13.15
C VAL A 34 -5.84 0.13 -14.28
N VAL A 35 -4.87 -0.78 -14.28
CA VAL A 35 -3.77 -0.82 -15.26
C VAL A 35 -4.04 -1.94 -16.25
N ARG A 36 -3.84 -1.67 -17.53
CA ARG A 36 -3.86 -2.69 -18.58
C ARG A 36 -2.62 -3.57 -18.45
N SER A 37 -2.79 -4.75 -17.84
CA SER A 37 -1.74 -5.76 -17.69
C SER A 37 -2.26 -7.09 -18.24
N ASN A 38 -1.35 -8.01 -18.53
CA ASN A 38 -1.71 -9.38 -18.95
C ASN A 38 -2.13 -10.27 -17.77
N PHE A 39 -2.33 -9.69 -16.58
CA PHE A 39 -2.74 -10.42 -15.41
C PHE A 39 -4.17 -10.96 -15.57
N GLY A 40 -4.34 -12.27 -15.48
CA GLY A 40 -5.63 -12.94 -15.64
C GLY A 40 -6.05 -13.22 -17.10
N ALA A 41 -5.16 -13.09 -18.08
CA ALA A 41 -5.49 -13.34 -19.48
C ALA A 41 -5.71 -14.81 -19.82
N GLU A 42 -5.31 -15.75 -18.95
CA GLU A 42 -5.31 -17.18 -19.24
C GLU A 42 -6.68 -17.85 -19.08
N ASP A 43 -7.66 -17.21 -18.42
CA ASP A 43 -8.93 -17.86 -18.05
C ASP A 43 -10.19 -17.05 -18.46
N GLN A 44 -10.07 -16.10 -19.37
CA GLN A 44 -11.18 -15.20 -19.68
C GLN A 44 -11.95 -15.59 -20.95
N ALA A 45 -13.24 -15.84 -20.77
CA ALA A 45 -14.19 -16.14 -21.82
C ALA A 45 -14.12 -15.13 -23.00
N ARG A 46 -14.33 -15.62 -24.23
CA ARG A 46 -14.25 -14.84 -25.50
C ARG A 46 -15.04 -13.52 -25.50
N TRP A 47 -16.12 -13.41 -24.73
CA TRP A 47 -16.92 -12.18 -24.58
C TRP A 47 -16.17 -11.07 -23.84
N PHE A 48 -15.26 -11.43 -22.92
CA PHE A 48 -14.42 -10.48 -22.20
C PHE A 48 -13.40 -9.81 -23.13
N ALA A 49 -12.97 -10.53 -24.18
CA ALA A 49 -12.08 -9.97 -25.20
C ALA A 49 -12.75 -8.85 -26.01
N VAL A 50 -14.07 -8.93 -26.23
CA VAL A 50 -14.82 -7.88 -26.95
C VAL A 50 -15.02 -6.65 -26.06
N ILE A 51 -15.40 -6.86 -24.78
CA ILE A 51 -15.57 -5.76 -23.80
C ILE A 51 -14.23 -5.10 -23.53
N SER A 52 -13.16 -5.90 -23.38
CA SER A 52 -11.82 -5.34 -23.16
C SER A 52 -11.36 -4.45 -24.31
N ARG A 53 -11.70 -4.79 -25.55
CA ARG A 53 -11.31 -4.01 -26.72
C ARG A 53 -11.92 -2.61 -26.74
N VAL A 54 -13.12 -2.45 -26.16
CA VAL A 54 -13.81 -1.16 -26.04
C VAL A 54 -13.29 -0.36 -24.81
N LEU A 55 -12.98 -1.05 -23.71
CA LEU A 55 -12.50 -0.43 -22.47
C LEU A 55 -10.97 -0.23 -22.40
N LEU A 56 -10.19 -0.94 -23.22
CA LEU A 56 -8.73 -0.85 -23.26
C LEU A 56 -8.18 0.58 -23.39
N PRO A 57 -8.74 1.48 -24.22
CA PRO A 57 -8.26 2.85 -24.31
C PRO A 57 -8.51 3.69 -23.04
N LEU A 58 -9.45 3.26 -22.18
CA LEU A 58 -9.78 3.93 -20.92
C LEU A 58 -8.91 3.46 -19.74
N LEU A 59 -8.20 2.33 -19.91
CA LEU A 59 -7.32 1.79 -18.89
C LEU A 59 -5.95 2.47 -18.95
N LYS A 60 -5.34 2.65 -17.75
CA LYS A 60 -3.99 3.18 -17.68
C LYS A 60 -2.99 2.25 -18.33
N THR A 61 -2.02 2.81 -19.03
CA THR A 61 -0.84 2.05 -19.47
C THR A 61 0.00 1.62 -18.26
N PRO A 62 0.83 0.57 -18.38
CA PRO A 62 1.78 0.19 -17.33
C PRO A 62 2.64 1.37 -16.84
N ALA A 63 3.14 2.20 -17.76
CA ALA A 63 3.89 3.40 -17.42
C ALA A 63 3.08 4.42 -16.62
N GLN A 64 1.81 4.59 -16.93
CA GLN A 64 0.91 5.46 -16.16
C GLN A 64 0.60 4.88 -14.78
N GLY A 65 0.47 3.54 -14.67
CA GLY A 65 0.30 2.84 -13.39
C GLY A 65 1.51 3.01 -12.48
N ALA A 66 2.71 2.93 -13.03
CA ALA A 66 3.97 3.07 -12.30
C ALA A 66 4.25 4.49 -11.77
N ARG A 67 3.60 5.53 -12.31
CA ARG A 67 3.89 6.93 -11.96
C ARG A 67 3.80 7.22 -10.46
N THR A 68 2.84 6.64 -9.76
CA THR A 68 2.69 6.87 -8.32
C THR A 68 3.81 6.17 -7.54
N SER A 69 4.20 4.95 -7.93
CA SER A 69 5.32 4.24 -7.31
C SER A 69 6.64 5.00 -7.49
N ILE A 70 6.91 5.48 -8.70
CA ILE A 70 8.10 6.27 -9.00
C ILE A 70 8.09 7.57 -8.18
N TYR A 71 6.97 8.27 -8.11
CA TYR A 71 6.84 9.49 -7.30
C TYR A 71 7.15 9.23 -5.82
N LEU A 72 6.60 8.16 -5.23
CA LEU A 72 6.85 7.81 -3.82
C LEU A 72 8.31 7.44 -3.57
N ALA A 73 9.00 6.84 -4.56
CA ALA A 73 10.37 6.38 -4.41
C ALA A 73 11.44 7.45 -4.68
N SER A 74 11.11 8.49 -5.45
CA SER A 74 12.14 9.39 -5.98
C SER A 74 11.85 10.89 -5.82
N SER A 75 10.62 11.27 -5.43
CA SER A 75 10.31 12.69 -5.26
C SER A 75 10.86 13.24 -3.95
N PRO A 76 11.55 14.39 -3.97
CA PRO A 76 11.95 15.10 -2.74
C PRO A 76 10.78 15.45 -1.83
N ASP A 77 9.58 15.65 -2.40
CA ASP A 77 8.35 15.93 -1.63
C ASP A 77 7.96 14.78 -0.69
N MET A 78 8.55 13.60 -0.89
CA MET A 78 8.26 12.41 -0.11
C MET A 78 9.25 12.19 1.04
N GLU A 79 10.24 13.06 1.18
CA GLU A 79 11.19 13.00 2.30
C GLU A 79 10.46 13.11 3.63
N GLY A 80 10.65 12.12 4.51
CA GLY A 80 10.00 12.06 5.82
C GLY A 80 8.49 11.78 5.81
N VAL A 81 7.87 11.63 4.64
CA VAL A 81 6.44 11.31 4.53
C VAL A 81 6.23 9.82 4.76
N THR A 82 5.49 9.46 5.82
CA THR A 82 5.22 8.07 6.19
C THR A 82 3.77 7.88 6.64
N GLY A 83 3.27 6.63 6.59
CA GLY A 83 1.92 6.29 7.03
C GLY A 83 0.82 6.88 6.15
N ARG A 84 1.10 7.17 4.88
CA ARG A 84 0.13 7.78 3.97
C ARG A 84 -0.30 6.81 2.88
N PHE A 85 -1.53 7.01 2.41
CA PHE A 85 -2.08 6.31 1.25
C PHE A 85 -2.16 7.24 0.05
N PHE A 86 -1.71 6.78 -1.10
CA PHE A 86 -1.63 7.58 -2.32
C PHE A 86 -2.41 6.96 -3.47
N ALA A 87 -3.07 7.82 -4.25
CA ALA A 87 -3.61 7.48 -5.55
C ALA A 87 -3.36 8.64 -6.53
N ASN A 88 -2.89 8.34 -7.74
CA ASN A 88 -2.54 9.36 -8.75
C ASN A 88 -1.57 10.43 -8.22
N ARG A 89 -0.53 10.03 -7.46
CA ARG A 89 0.48 10.91 -6.83
C ARG A 89 -0.10 11.93 -5.82
N LYS A 90 -1.32 11.72 -5.35
CA LYS A 90 -1.97 12.55 -4.35
C LYS A 90 -2.26 11.73 -3.11
N SER A 91 -1.97 12.29 -1.94
CA SER A 91 -2.39 11.69 -0.68
C SER A 91 -3.92 11.64 -0.62
N LYS A 92 -4.44 10.49 -0.24
CA LYS A 92 -5.86 10.23 -0.08
C LYS A 92 -6.14 9.79 1.35
N ARG A 93 -7.30 10.17 1.85
CA ARG A 93 -7.76 9.68 3.15
C ARG A 93 -8.42 8.31 2.95
N PRO A 94 -7.87 7.23 3.50
CA PRO A 94 -8.49 5.92 3.43
C PRO A 94 -9.73 5.82 4.32
N ASN A 95 -10.42 4.69 4.27
CA ASN A 95 -11.55 4.41 5.15
C ASN A 95 -11.15 4.55 6.62
N LYS A 96 -12.12 4.94 7.48
CA LYS A 96 -11.90 5.13 8.93
C LYS A 96 -11.26 3.92 9.61
N ILE A 97 -11.58 2.71 9.17
CA ILE A 97 -11.01 1.46 9.70
C ILE A 97 -9.47 1.41 9.58
N ALA A 98 -8.90 2.10 8.59
CA ALA A 98 -7.44 2.18 8.41
C ALA A 98 -6.71 2.95 9.53
N PHE A 99 -7.45 3.61 10.40
CA PHE A 99 -6.92 4.34 11.56
C PHE A 99 -7.16 3.60 12.88
N ASP A 100 -7.74 2.41 12.85
CA ASP A 100 -7.91 1.56 14.03
C ASP A 100 -6.57 0.91 14.39
N THR A 101 -5.93 1.45 15.41
CA THR A 101 -4.60 1.02 15.86
C THR A 101 -4.61 -0.37 16.48
N GLU A 102 -5.71 -0.77 17.14
CA GLU A 102 -5.84 -2.10 17.75
C GLU A 102 -5.97 -3.18 16.66
N MET A 103 -6.87 -2.96 15.70
CA MET A 103 -7.03 -3.86 14.56
C MET A 103 -5.74 -3.96 13.75
N THR A 104 -5.06 -2.85 13.53
CA THR A 104 -3.79 -2.76 12.81
C THR A 104 -2.69 -3.59 13.49
N ALA A 105 -2.52 -3.45 14.80
CA ALA A 105 -1.55 -4.22 15.58
C ALA A 105 -1.89 -5.72 15.60
N LYS A 106 -3.17 -6.08 15.74
CA LYS A 106 -3.63 -7.47 15.69
C LYS A 106 -3.36 -8.11 14.34
N LEU A 107 -3.68 -7.42 13.25
CA LEU A 107 -3.41 -7.88 11.89
C LEU A 107 -1.91 -8.12 11.67
N TRP A 108 -1.06 -7.19 12.12
CA TRP A 108 0.39 -7.33 12.06
C TRP A 108 0.88 -8.60 12.78
N ASN A 109 0.46 -8.80 14.01
CA ASN A 109 0.90 -9.93 14.84
C ASN A 109 0.48 -11.27 14.23
N VAL A 110 -0.77 -11.38 13.75
CA VAL A 110 -1.25 -12.57 13.05
C VAL A 110 -0.46 -12.83 11.78
N SER A 111 -0.24 -11.80 10.96
CA SER A 111 0.52 -11.92 9.72
C SER A 111 1.97 -12.35 9.98
N ALA A 112 2.63 -11.74 10.96
CA ALA A 112 3.99 -12.08 11.35
C ALA A 112 4.11 -13.53 11.83
N ALA A 113 3.15 -14.01 12.64
CA ALA A 113 3.09 -15.38 13.08
C ALA A 113 2.91 -16.38 11.93
N LEU A 114 2.05 -16.07 10.96
CA LEU A 114 1.80 -16.91 9.80
C LEU A 114 3.01 -17.08 8.89
N VAL A 115 3.84 -16.04 8.75
CA VAL A 115 5.05 -16.07 7.90
C VAL A 115 6.32 -16.39 8.68
N GLY A 116 6.23 -16.65 9.99
CA GLY A 116 7.37 -17.00 10.84
C GLY A 116 8.39 -15.87 11.05
N VAL A 117 7.95 -14.61 10.93
CA VAL A 117 8.79 -13.43 11.16
C VAL A 117 8.60 -12.94 12.58
N THR A 118 9.70 -12.67 13.29
CA THR A 118 9.62 -12.01 14.60
C THR A 118 9.10 -10.58 14.41
N PRO A 119 8.05 -10.15 15.13
CA PRO A 119 7.57 -8.77 15.04
C PRO A 119 8.71 -7.79 15.32
N VAL A 120 8.91 -6.82 14.44
CA VAL A 120 9.90 -5.77 14.65
C VAL A 120 9.54 -5.01 15.93
N ILE A 121 10.41 -5.10 16.93
CA ILE A 121 10.25 -4.34 18.18
C ILE A 121 10.41 -2.86 17.84
N PRO A 122 9.53 -1.97 18.31
CA PRO A 122 9.75 -0.53 18.14
C PRO A 122 11.15 -0.17 18.64
N VAL A 123 11.93 0.49 17.80
CA VAL A 123 13.20 1.07 18.24
C VAL A 123 12.83 2.15 19.25
N THR A 124 12.99 1.84 20.55
CA THR A 124 12.90 2.86 21.58
C THR A 124 14.02 3.85 21.31
N LYS A 125 13.69 5.12 21.09
CA LYS A 125 14.69 6.19 21.08
C LYS A 125 15.62 5.97 22.25
N PRO A 126 16.95 5.92 22.05
CA PRO A 126 17.86 5.98 23.19
C PRO A 126 17.52 7.27 23.93
N GLY A 127 17.12 7.13 25.19
CA GLY A 127 16.77 8.25 26.04
C GLY A 127 17.90 9.25 26.01
N GLY A 128 17.58 10.50 25.63
CA GLY A 128 18.52 11.60 25.77
C GLY A 128 18.97 11.68 27.23
N LEU A 129 20.21 11.36 27.48
CA LEU A 129 20.89 11.75 28.70
C LEU A 129 21.06 13.28 28.62
N THR A 130 20.30 13.98 29.46
CA THR A 130 20.55 15.37 29.80
C THR A 130 21.86 15.48 30.58
#